data_e982e02df20c8492509071ae6450587c
#
_entry.id   e982e02df20c8492509071ae6450587c
#
_cell.length_a   1.000
_cell.length_b   1.000
_cell.length_c   1.000
_cell.angle_alpha   90.00
_cell.angle_beta   90.00
_cell.angle_gamma   90.00
#
_symmetry.space_group_name_H-M   'P 1'
#
loop_
_entity.id
_entity.type
_entity.pdbx_description
1 polymer ?
#
loop_
_entity_poly.entity_id
_entity_poly.type
_entity_poly.pdbx_seq_one_letter_code
_entity_poly.pdbx_strand_id
1 'polypeptide(L)'
;CVKCGELLPRPSMLDKATAKRRLIRGFHSAYRRMIWDEPSRALTKNYIYEASDNKIHPVQNRVLSMLEALIIQTIDKYDYSFLLDDEPVSTKLFAEIIGESVPPALIDMLCNKFTRLSNGDLSDAPSSSNAQMPLFASG
;
A
#
# COMPACT_ATOMS: atom_id res chain seq x y z
N CYS A 1 -20.92 0.13 -12.89
CA CYS A 1 -21.03 -1.28 -13.28
C CYS A 1 -20.43 -1.49 -14.67
N VAL A 2 -19.51 -2.44 -14.81
CA VAL A 2 -18.83 -2.73 -16.09
C VAL A 2 -19.80 -3.27 -17.16
N LYS A 3 -20.94 -3.85 -16.74
CA LYS A 3 -21.93 -4.43 -17.65
C LYS A 3 -22.98 -3.43 -18.17
N CYS A 4 -23.43 -2.50 -17.32
CA CYS A 4 -24.52 -1.61 -17.67
C CYS A 4 -24.17 -0.11 -17.58
N GLY A 5 -22.96 0.24 -17.16
CA GLY A 5 -22.54 1.64 -17.02
C GLY A 5 -23.16 2.40 -15.85
N GLU A 6 -24.14 1.83 -15.15
CA GLU A 6 -24.79 2.49 -14.02
C GLU A 6 -23.87 2.56 -12.79
N LEU A 7 -24.09 3.57 -11.96
CA LEU A 7 -23.41 3.71 -10.69
C LEU A 7 -23.78 2.54 -9.78
N LEU A 8 -22.77 1.87 -9.25
CA LEU A 8 -22.98 0.86 -8.23
C LEU A 8 -23.49 1.51 -6.93
N PRO A 9 -24.42 0.85 -6.21
CA PRO A 9 -24.88 1.35 -4.94
C PRO A 9 -23.71 1.48 -3.98
N ARG A 10 -23.69 2.56 -3.21
CA ARG A 10 -22.67 2.73 -2.16
C ARG A 10 -22.76 1.59 -1.14
N PRO A 11 -21.63 1.07 -0.67
CA PRO A 11 -21.64 0.04 0.35
C PRO A 11 -22.37 0.54 1.60
N SER A 12 -23.21 -0.29 2.13
CA SER A 12 -24.03 0.01 3.32
C SER A 12 -23.96 -1.14 4.30
N MET A 13 -24.06 -0.83 5.58
CA MET A 13 -24.13 -1.82 6.65
C MET A 13 -25.44 -1.67 7.42
N LEU A 14 -25.91 -2.78 7.97
CA LEU A 14 -27.04 -2.76 8.88
C LEU A 14 -26.55 -2.30 10.25
N ASP A 15 -27.10 -1.21 10.75
CA ASP A 15 -26.89 -0.79 12.12
C ASP A 15 -27.67 -1.72 13.06
N LYS A 16 -26.98 -2.49 13.88
CA LYS A 16 -27.60 -3.48 14.78
C LYS A 16 -28.49 -2.86 15.84
N ALA A 17 -28.23 -1.61 16.23
CA ALA A 17 -29.01 -0.92 17.27
C ALA A 17 -30.33 -0.36 16.71
N THR A 18 -30.33 0.12 15.47
CA THR A 18 -31.48 0.82 14.87
C THR A 18 -32.17 0.00 13.80
N ALA A 19 -31.63 -1.17 13.43
CA ALA A 19 -32.06 -2.00 12.29
C ALA A 19 -32.17 -1.23 10.95
N LYS A 20 -31.56 -0.06 10.84
CA LYS A 20 -31.55 0.75 9.62
C LYS A 20 -30.25 0.56 8.86
N ARG A 21 -30.32 0.56 7.52
CA ARG A 21 -29.14 0.59 6.68
C ARG A 21 -28.54 1.99 6.70
N ARG A 22 -27.26 2.09 7.06
CA ARG A 22 -26.45 3.30 6.94
C ARG A 22 -25.37 3.12 5.88
N LEU A 23 -25.05 4.17 5.15
CA LEU A 23 -23.92 4.16 4.25
C LEU A 23 -22.61 4.04 5.05
N ILE A 24 -21.72 3.19 4.56
CA ILE A 24 -20.38 3.13 5.13
C ILE A 24 -19.67 4.41 4.72
N ARG A 25 -19.32 5.23 5.71
CA ARG A 25 -18.42 6.37 5.54
C ARG A 25 -17.00 5.82 5.58
N GLY A 26 -16.52 5.33 4.43
CA GLY A 26 -15.13 4.93 4.27
C GLY A 26 -14.22 6.15 4.13
N PHE A 27 -12.92 5.91 4.28
CA PHE A 27 -11.92 6.88 3.85
C PHE A 27 -12.06 7.10 2.36
N HIS A 28 -11.63 8.27 1.87
CA HIS A 28 -11.71 8.61 0.44
C HIS A 28 -11.00 7.57 -0.46
N SER A 29 -10.01 6.87 0.07
CA SER A 29 -9.22 5.82 -0.57
C SER A 29 -9.79 4.40 -0.42
N ALA A 30 -10.83 4.19 0.41
CA ALA A 30 -11.42 2.88 0.62
C ALA A 30 -12.09 2.33 -0.66
N TYR A 31 -12.00 1.02 -0.85
CA TYR A 31 -12.57 0.31 -2.00
C TYR A 31 -12.06 0.77 -3.37
N ARG A 32 -10.88 1.37 -3.44
CA ARG A 32 -10.27 1.77 -4.70
C ARG A 32 -9.28 0.72 -5.19
N ARG A 33 -9.21 0.58 -6.51
CA ARG A 33 -8.21 -0.25 -7.16
C ARG A 33 -6.87 0.47 -7.23
N MET A 34 -5.82 -0.30 -7.19
CA MET A 34 -4.50 0.14 -7.60
C MET A 34 -4.50 0.43 -9.11
N ILE A 35 -3.54 1.20 -9.55
CA ILE A 35 -3.32 1.54 -10.96
C ILE A 35 -1.96 0.96 -11.35
N TRP A 36 -1.88 0.28 -12.51
CA TRP A 36 -0.65 -0.38 -12.95
C TRP A 36 0.53 0.57 -13.12
N ASP A 37 0.27 1.74 -13.65
CA ASP A 37 1.30 2.73 -13.99
C ASP A 37 1.62 3.69 -12.83
N GLU A 38 1.08 3.45 -11.65
CA GLU A 38 1.35 4.22 -10.45
C GLU A 38 2.05 3.39 -9.38
N PRO A 39 2.95 3.99 -8.58
CA PRO A 39 3.54 3.31 -7.44
C PRO A 39 2.47 2.83 -6.46
N SER A 40 2.68 1.64 -5.91
CA SER A 40 1.82 1.17 -4.81
C SER A 40 1.90 2.12 -3.63
N ARG A 41 0.77 2.37 -3.00
CA ARG A 41 0.78 3.02 -1.69
C ARG A 41 1.37 2.09 -0.64
N ALA A 42 1.90 2.66 0.44
CA ALA A 42 2.48 1.89 1.54
C ALA A 42 1.51 0.80 2.02
N LEU A 43 1.99 -0.43 2.08
CA LEU A 43 1.21 -1.53 2.63
C LEU A 43 1.11 -1.36 4.15
N THR A 44 -0.09 -1.49 4.66
CA THR A 44 -0.37 -1.51 6.10
C THR A 44 -0.87 -2.89 6.48
N LYS A 45 -0.88 -3.23 7.76
CA LYS A 45 -1.44 -4.50 8.27
C LYS A 45 -2.88 -4.79 7.83
N ASN A 46 -3.57 -3.77 7.34
CA ASN A 46 -4.96 -3.90 6.88
C ASN A 46 -5.08 -4.10 5.37
N TYR A 47 -3.99 -4.32 4.63
CA TYR A 47 -4.03 -4.45 3.16
C TYR A 47 -4.88 -5.62 2.68
N ILE A 48 -5.13 -6.59 3.54
CA ILE A 48 -5.98 -7.77 3.28
C ILE A 48 -7.49 -7.46 3.28
N TYR A 49 -7.88 -6.22 3.61
CA TYR A 49 -9.29 -5.81 3.64
C TYR A 49 -9.58 -4.81 2.53
N GLU A 50 -10.66 -5.02 1.79
CA GLU A 50 -11.06 -4.17 0.66
C GLU A 50 -11.39 -2.72 1.09
N ALA A 51 -11.81 -2.55 2.34
CA ALA A 51 -12.09 -1.24 2.93
C ALA A 51 -10.82 -0.46 3.31
N SER A 52 -9.67 -1.13 3.31
CA SER A 52 -8.38 -0.49 3.49
C SER A 52 -8.03 0.36 2.27
N ASP A 53 -7.09 1.26 2.43
CA ASP A 53 -6.59 2.15 1.40
C ASP A 53 -6.34 1.41 0.06
N ASN A 54 -6.43 2.04 -1.07
CA ASN A 54 -6.21 1.59 -2.47
C ASN A 54 -5.43 0.27 -2.65
N LYS A 55 -5.95 -0.85 -2.12
CA LYS A 55 -5.26 -2.16 -2.11
C LYS A 55 -5.99 -3.24 -2.91
N ILE A 56 -7.05 -2.86 -3.62
CA ILE A 56 -7.74 -3.80 -4.51
C ILE A 56 -6.89 -3.98 -5.76
N HIS A 57 -6.69 -5.23 -6.17
CA HIS A 57 -5.95 -5.57 -7.37
C HIS A 57 -6.47 -4.78 -8.59
N PRO A 58 -5.60 -4.28 -9.49
CA PRO A 58 -5.99 -3.40 -10.59
C PRO A 58 -7.12 -3.94 -11.47
N VAL A 59 -7.11 -5.24 -11.74
CA VAL A 59 -8.07 -5.90 -12.65
C VAL A 59 -9.00 -6.88 -11.93
N GLN A 60 -8.48 -7.66 -10.99
CA GLN A 60 -9.23 -8.71 -10.32
C GLN A 60 -10.05 -8.15 -9.15
N ASN A 61 -11.21 -8.76 -8.85
CA ASN A 61 -12.08 -8.36 -7.74
C ASN A 61 -11.63 -8.99 -6.42
N ARG A 62 -10.38 -8.70 -6.03
CA ARG A 62 -9.77 -9.18 -4.79
C ARG A 62 -8.74 -8.18 -4.27
N VAL A 63 -8.35 -8.32 -3.03
CA VAL A 63 -7.17 -7.69 -2.46
C VAL A 63 -5.89 -8.35 -2.99
N LEU A 64 -4.75 -7.82 -2.64
CA LEU A 64 -3.45 -8.39 -2.98
C LEU A 64 -3.27 -9.77 -2.33
N SER A 65 -2.66 -10.69 -3.05
CA SER A 65 -2.17 -11.94 -2.50
C SER A 65 -0.92 -11.72 -1.63
N MET A 66 -0.53 -12.72 -0.85
CA MET A 66 0.71 -12.67 -0.07
C MET A 66 1.94 -12.45 -0.96
N LEU A 67 2.02 -13.15 -2.09
CA LEU A 67 3.14 -12.99 -3.03
C LEU A 67 3.20 -11.59 -3.64
N GLU A 68 2.06 -11.02 -4.05
CA GLU A 68 2.02 -9.65 -4.56
C GLU A 68 2.43 -8.64 -3.49
N ALA A 69 2.08 -8.86 -2.23
CA ALA A 69 2.52 -8.03 -1.11
C ALA A 69 4.04 -8.13 -0.89
N LEU A 70 4.65 -9.32 -1.00
CA LEU A 70 6.10 -9.52 -0.93
C LEU A 70 6.81 -8.79 -2.08
N ILE A 71 6.29 -8.88 -3.30
CA ILE A 71 6.84 -8.19 -4.48
C ILE A 71 6.81 -6.67 -4.26
N ILE A 72 5.70 -6.11 -3.82
CA ILE A 72 5.57 -4.67 -3.54
C ILE A 72 6.54 -4.24 -2.44
N GLN A 73 6.74 -5.06 -1.42
CA GLN A 73 7.70 -4.81 -0.35
C GLN A 73 9.14 -5.17 -0.74
N THR A 74 9.38 -5.63 -1.98
CA THR A 74 10.72 -6.02 -2.46
C THR A 74 11.40 -7.13 -1.66
N ILE A 75 10.60 -7.97 -0.99
CA ILE A 75 11.07 -9.10 -0.19
C ILE A 75 11.16 -10.37 -1.03
N ASP A 76 10.49 -10.43 -2.17
CA ASP A 76 10.44 -11.57 -3.08
C ASP A 76 11.81 -12.06 -3.58
N LYS A 77 12.85 -11.25 -3.44
CA LYS A 77 14.23 -11.56 -3.82
C LYS A 77 15.06 -12.22 -2.70
N TYR A 78 14.52 -12.31 -1.51
CA TYR A 78 15.18 -12.88 -0.34
C TYR A 78 14.59 -14.25 -0.01
N ASP A 79 15.36 -15.07 0.69
CA ASP A 79 14.84 -16.31 1.22
C ASP A 79 13.77 -16.02 2.28
N TYR A 80 12.59 -16.57 2.09
CA TYR A 80 11.48 -16.45 3.03
C TYR A 80 10.73 -17.76 3.16
N SER A 81 10.05 -17.93 4.27
CA SER A 81 9.18 -19.07 4.52
C SER A 81 7.79 -18.61 4.93
N PHE A 82 6.77 -19.35 4.49
CA PHE A 82 5.42 -19.19 4.99
C PHE A 82 5.11 -20.11 6.19
N LEU A 83 6.15 -20.68 6.76
CA LEU A 83 6.07 -21.53 7.96
C LEU A 83 6.74 -20.80 9.14
N LEU A 84 6.11 -20.87 10.29
CA LEU A 84 6.66 -20.47 11.57
C LEU A 84 6.53 -21.69 12.50
N ASP A 85 7.67 -22.18 13.01
CA ASP A 85 7.70 -23.42 13.82
C ASP A 85 6.99 -24.61 13.14
N ASP A 86 7.25 -24.78 11.83
CA ASP A 86 6.64 -25.80 10.95
C ASP A 86 5.12 -25.65 10.73
N GLU A 87 4.49 -24.61 11.27
CA GLU A 87 3.07 -24.32 11.07
C GLU A 87 2.87 -23.19 10.03
N PRO A 88 1.84 -23.28 9.17
CA PRO A 88 1.54 -22.26 8.19
C PRO A 88 1.23 -20.90 8.86
N VAL A 89 1.92 -19.86 8.41
CA VAL A 89 1.65 -18.49 8.88
C VAL A 89 0.24 -18.06 8.47
N SER A 90 -0.55 -17.63 9.44
CA SER A 90 -1.89 -17.11 9.15
C SER A 90 -1.82 -15.84 8.30
N THR A 91 -2.81 -15.64 7.40
CA THR A 91 -2.89 -14.44 6.55
C THR A 91 -2.87 -13.14 7.38
N LYS A 92 -3.46 -13.15 8.57
CA LYS A 92 -3.47 -12.01 9.47
C LYS A 92 -2.07 -11.70 10.01
N LEU A 93 -1.37 -12.71 10.52
CA LEU A 93 -0.01 -12.55 11.03
C LEU A 93 0.94 -12.11 9.91
N PHE A 94 0.81 -12.70 8.72
CA PHE A 94 1.56 -12.29 7.54
C PHE A 94 1.32 -10.80 7.21
N ALA A 95 0.06 -10.36 7.22
CA ALA A 95 -0.27 -8.96 6.95
C ALA A 95 0.29 -8.00 8.00
N GLU A 96 0.34 -8.41 9.26
CA GLU A 96 0.97 -7.63 10.34
C GLU A 96 2.47 -7.50 10.10
N ILE A 97 3.19 -8.60 9.79
CA ILE A 97 4.61 -8.59 9.49
C ILE A 97 4.92 -7.68 8.29
N ILE A 98 4.20 -7.87 7.18
CA ILE A 98 4.40 -7.07 5.97
C ILE A 98 4.05 -5.60 6.19
N GLY A 99 2.97 -5.32 6.91
CA GLY A 99 2.52 -3.94 7.14
C GLY A 99 3.42 -3.15 8.09
N GLU A 100 4.26 -3.81 8.87
CA GLU A 100 5.25 -3.20 9.76
C GLU A 100 6.67 -3.23 9.18
N SER A 101 6.88 -3.94 8.07
CA SER A 101 8.18 -4.04 7.42
C SER A 101 8.51 -2.78 6.61
N VAL A 102 9.80 -2.51 6.49
CA VAL A 102 10.34 -1.51 5.56
C VAL A 102 10.88 -2.23 4.33
N PRO A 103 10.56 -1.79 3.10
CA PRO A 103 11.07 -2.44 1.89
C PRO A 103 12.60 -2.46 1.87
N PRO A 104 13.26 -3.64 1.78
CA PRO A 104 14.72 -3.74 1.78
C PRO A 104 15.37 -2.91 0.68
N ALA A 105 14.82 -2.89 -0.53
CA ALA A 105 15.36 -2.08 -1.62
C ALA A 105 15.40 -0.58 -1.31
N LEU A 106 14.44 -0.06 -0.52
CA LEU A 106 14.48 1.32 -0.06
C LEU A 106 15.65 1.56 0.89
N ILE A 107 15.87 0.63 1.82
CA ILE A 107 17.00 0.71 2.77
C ILE A 107 18.32 0.64 2.02
N ASP A 108 18.48 -0.29 1.07
CA ASP A 108 19.69 -0.41 0.25
C ASP A 108 19.97 0.88 -0.51
N MET A 109 18.94 1.48 -1.11
CA MET A 109 19.08 2.76 -1.82
C MET A 109 19.53 3.88 -0.88
N LEU A 110 18.94 3.97 0.32
CA LEU A 110 19.31 4.98 1.31
C LEU A 110 20.74 4.76 1.82
N CYS A 111 21.10 3.54 2.18
CA CYS A 111 22.46 3.19 2.64
C CYS A 111 23.51 3.52 1.58
N ASN A 112 23.27 3.16 0.32
CA ASN A 112 24.15 3.49 -0.79
C ASN A 112 24.32 5.00 -0.96
N LYS A 113 23.23 5.77 -0.85
CA LYS A 113 23.30 7.22 -0.93
C LYS A 113 24.09 7.83 0.24
N PHE A 114 23.86 7.38 1.46
CA PHE A 114 24.61 7.83 2.62
C PHE A 114 26.09 7.50 2.51
N THR A 115 26.45 6.30 2.05
CA THR A 115 27.84 5.89 1.84
C THR A 115 28.54 6.80 0.82
N ARG A 116 27.88 7.09 -0.32
CA ARG A 116 28.41 8.01 -1.33
C ARG A 116 28.64 9.41 -0.78
N LEU A 117 27.65 9.97 -0.06
CA LEU A 117 27.79 11.28 0.59
C LEU A 117 28.91 11.31 1.62
N SER A 118 29.05 10.25 2.43
CA SER A 118 30.14 10.12 3.41
C SER A 118 31.53 10.08 2.75
N ASN A 119 31.61 9.49 1.55
CA ASN A 119 32.85 9.43 0.76
C ASN A 119 33.11 10.74 -0.05
N GLY A 120 32.29 11.76 0.11
CA GLY A 120 32.43 13.05 -0.57
C GLY A 120 31.90 13.09 -2.00
N ASP A 121 31.17 12.05 -2.45
CA ASP A 121 30.53 12.03 -3.76
C ASP A 121 29.21 12.82 -3.70
N LEU A 122 29.27 14.08 -4.15
CA LEU A 122 28.13 15.01 -4.23
C LEU A 122 27.45 15.05 -5.60
N SER A 123 27.77 14.10 -6.51
CA SER A 123 27.29 14.11 -7.89
C SER A 123 25.76 14.12 -8.03
N ASP A 124 25.02 13.66 -7.02
CA ASP A 124 23.56 13.65 -6.99
C ASP A 124 22.96 14.75 -6.08
N ALA A 125 23.75 15.73 -5.62
CA ALA A 125 23.18 16.86 -4.90
C ALA A 125 22.22 17.61 -5.84
N PRO A 126 20.94 17.84 -5.47
CA PRO A 126 20.04 18.63 -6.29
C PRO A 126 20.68 19.99 -6.46
N SER A 127 20.89 20.39 -7.73
CA SER A 127 21.35 21.74 -8.03
C SER A 127 20.40 22.71 -7.35
N SER A 128 20.91 23.63 -6.57
CA SER A 128 20.14 24.57 -5.74
C SER A 128 19.34 25.61 -6.54
N SER A 129 19.11 25.38 -7.82
CA SER A 129 18.28 26.20 -8.68
C SER A 129 16.87 25.59 -8.76
N ASN A 130 15.92 26.20 -8.06
CA ASN A 130 14.48 25.99 -8.11
C ASN A 130 13.85 24.87 -7.26
N ALA A 131 14.05 24.90 -5.96
CA ALA A 131 13.09 24.33 -5.02
C ALA A 131 12.26 25.45 -4.35
N GLN A 132 11.55 26.24 -5.13
CA GLN A 132 10.36 26.93 -4.61
C GLN A 132 9.22 25.91 -4.60
N MET A 133 9.11 25.17 -3.52
CA MET A 133 7.84 24.55 -3.16
C MET A 133 6.84 25.68 -2.88
N PRO A 134 5.69 25.74 -3.56
CA PRO A 134 4.60 26.59 -3.11
C PRO A 134 4.04 25.97 -1.82
N LEU A 135 4.47 26.50 -0.70
CA LEU A 135 3.80 26.32 0.58
C LEU A 135 2.48 27.09 0.49
N PHE A 136 1.38 26.33 0.45
CA PHE A 136 0.00 26.79 0.59
C PHE A 136 -0.52 27.77 -0.47
N ALA A 137 -1.25 27.23 -1.47
CA ALA A 137 -2.35 27.97 -2.08
C ALA A 137 -3.58 27.78 -1.19
N SER A 138 -3.91 28.79 -0.41
CA SER A 138 -5.19 28.96 0.27
C SER A 138 -6.29 29.20 -0.79
N GLY A 139 -7.38 28.41 -0.72
CA GLY A 139 -8.57 28.47 -1.52
C GLY A 139 -9.56 27.42 -1.03
#